data_05a653714536dae66b26634b6a2ea3d6
#
_entry.id   05a653714536dae66b26634b6a2ea3d6
#
_cell.length_a   1.000
_cell.length_b   1.000
_cell.length_c   1.000
_cell.angle_alpha   90.00
_cell.angle_beta   90.00
_cell.angle_gamma   90.00
#
_symmetry.space_group_name_H-M   'P 1'
#
loop_
_entity.id
_entity.type
_entity.pdbx_description
1 polymer ?
#
loop_
_entity_poly.entity_id
_entity_poly.type
_entity_poly.pdbx_seq_one_letter_code
_entity_poly.pdbx_strand_id
1 'polypeptide(L)'
;MDEFKPAPLKPTVSVADLEKLDVRVGTVVAVDDVPKSGELLRLTVDFGDHRRTILAGMKAERPTPQDLVGVQALFVLNLEPRRMAGEVSEGMLFDIGYADGVLPALAIPERPMPNGARAG
;
A
#
# COMPACT_ATOMS: atom_id res chain seq x y z
N MET A 1 11.01 -19.60 -6.48
CA MET A 1 10.27 -18.83 -7.50
C MET A 1 10.30 -19.50 -8.87
N ASP A 2 10.70 -20.74 -8.92
CA ASP A 2 10.97 -21.46 -10.18
C ASP A 2 9.76 -21.56 -11.09
N GLU A 3 8.58 -21.68 -10.49
CA GLU A 3 7.36 -21.91 -11.25
C GLU A 3 6.58 -20.63 -11.55
N PHE A 4 7.15 -19.47 -11.22
CA PHE A 4 6.44 -18.22 -11.43
C PHE A 4 6.25 -17.92 -12.92
N LYS A 5 5.02 -17.66 -13.31
CA LYS A 5 4.67 -17.21 -14.65
C LYS A 5 4.00 -15.86 -14.57
N PRO A 6 4.52 -14.83 -15.25
CA PRO A 6 3.86 -13.52 -15.28
C PRO A 6 2.44 -13.64 -15.82
N ALA A 7 1.53 -12.87 -15.24
CA ALA A 7 0.17 -12.80 -15.73
C ALA A 7 0.13 -12.22 -17.16
N PRO A 8 -0.89 -12.55 -17.95
CA PRO A 8 -1.08 -11.92 -19.26
C PRO A 8 -1.19 -10.40 -19.12
N LEU A 9 -0.71 -9.69 -20.13
CA LEU A 9 -0.84 -8.23 -20.16
C LEU A 9 -2.31 -7.82 -20.17
N LYS A 10 -2.61 -6.77 -19.44
CA LYS A 10 -3.94 -6.16 -19.44
C LYS A 10 -4.15 -5.37 -20.75
N PRO A 11 -5.40 -5.08 -21.10
CA PRO A 11 -5.70 -4.22 -22.24
C PRO A 11 -4.97 -2.88 -22.16
N THR A 12 -4.59 -2.35 -23.31
CA THR A 12 -3.94 -1.05 -23.40
C THR A 12 -4.86 0.06 -22.89
N VAL A 13 -4.31 0.98 -22.13
CA VAL A 13 -4.99 2.20 -21.72
C VAL A 13 -4.16 3.41 -22.11
N SER A 14 -4.76 4.59 -22.09
CA SER A 14 -4.05 5.82 -22.42
C SER A 14 -3.25 6.33 -21.22
N VAL A 15 -2.26 7.18 -21.48
CA VAL A 15 -1.55 7.89 -20.41
C VAL A 15 -2.52 8.72 -19.59
N ALA A 16 -3.55 9.29 -20.21
CA ALA A 16 -4.58 10.06 -19.52
C ALA A 16 -5.33 9.19 -18.48
N ASP A 17 -5.54 7.91 -18.75
CA ASP A 17 -6.14 7.01 -17.78
C ASP A 17 -5.22 6.76 -16.59
N LEU A 18 -3.92 6.60 -16.85
CA LEU A 18 -2.95 6.46 -15.76
C LEU A 18 -2.88 7.71 -14.89
N GLU A 19 -2.97 8.88 -15.51
CA GLU A 19 -2.91 10.16 -14.80
C GLU A 19 -4.11 10.40 -13.86
N LYS A 20 -5.16 9.61 -13.97
CA LYS A 20 -6.30 9.69 -13.06
C LYS A 20 -5.96 9.16 -11.66
N LEU A 21 -4.93 8.33 -11.54
CA LEU A 21 -4.53 7.77 -10.26
C LEU A 21 -3.60 8.73 -9.52
N ASP A 22 -3.88 8.94 -8.24
CA ASP A 22 -3.04 9.76 -7.37
C ASP A 22 -2.20 8.83 -6.49
N VAL A 23 -0.99 8.53 -6.96
CA VAL A 23 -0.05 7.65 -6.26
C VAL A 23 1.02 8.52 -5.60
N ARG A 24 1.20 8.35 -4.30
CA ARG A 24 2.14 9.18 -3.53
C ARG A 24 2.98 8.37 -2.58
N VAL A 25 4.15 8.93 -2.27
CA VAL A 25 5.02 8.41 -1.22
C VAL A 25 4.46 8.85 0.13
N GLY A 26 4.40 7.92 1.06
CA GLY A 26 4.07 8.20 2.44
C GLY A 26 4.99 7.44 3.38
N THR A 27 5.16 7.96 4.59
CA THR A 27 5.90 7.29 5.65
C THR A 27 4.93 6.66 6.63
N VAL A 28 5.11 5.37 6.91
CA VAL A 28 4.34 4.68 7.94
C VAL A 28 4.80 5.22 9.30
N VAL A 29 3.90 5.86 10.05
CA VAL A 29 4.25 6.43 11.35
C VAL A 29 3.72 5.60 12.52
N ALA A 30 2.73 4.75 12.29
CA ALA A 30 2.21 3.84 13.31
C ALA A 30 1.63 2.60 12.64
N VAL A 31 1.73 1.47 13.33
CA VAL A 31 1.15 0.19 12.90
C VAL A 31 0.39 -0.38 14.07
N ASP A 32 -0.89 -0.65 13.86
CA ASP A 32 -1.77 -1.20 14.88
C ASP A 32 -2.47 -2.45 14.36
N ASP A 33 -2.88 -3.31 15.28
CA ASP A 33 -3.63 -4.50 14.96
C ASP A 33 -5.08 -4.14 14.58
N VAL A 34 -5.68 -4.97 13.72
CA VAL A 34 -7.12 -4.94 13.46
C VAL A 34 -7.69 -6.23 14.07
N PRO A 35 -8.26 -6.15 15.30
CA PRO A 35 -8.61 -7.36 16.06
C PRO A 35 -9.61 -8.28 15.36
N LYS A 36 -10.49 -7.71 14.53
CA LYS A 36 -11.52 -8.48 13.80
C LYS A 36 -11.02 -9.14 12.54
N SER A 37 -9.72 -9.02 12.23
CA SER A 37 -9.14 -9.57 11.01
C SER A 37 -7.88 -10.35 11.33
N GLY A 38 -7.73 -11.52 10.69
CA GLY A 38 -6.47 -12.27 10.71
C GLY A 38 -5.47 -11.78 9.68
N GLU A 39 -5.86 -10.87 8.81
CA GLU A 39 -5.04 -10.44 7.67
C GLU A 39 -4.64 -8.97 7.70
N LEU A 40 -5.49 -8.10 8.28
CA LEU A 40 -5.31 -6.66 8.18
C LEU A 40 -4.47 -6.07 9.31
N LEU A 41 -3.59 -5.16 8.94
CA LEU A 41 -2.95 -4.21 9.85
C LEU A 41 -3.49 -2.82 9.54
N ARG A 42 -3.58 -1.98 10.57
CA ARG A 42 -3.94 -0.58 10.41
C ARG A 42 -2.67 0.26 10.40
N LEU A 43 -2.40 0.89 9.26
CA LEU A 43 -1.27 1.77 9.10
C LEU A 43 -1.74 3.22 9.24
N THR A 44 -1.01 4.01 10.00
CA THR A 44 -1.14 5.47 9.97
C THR A 44 0.01 5.98 9.11
N VAL A 45 -0.31 6.70 8.04
CA VAL A 45 0.67 7.09 7.03
C VAL A 45 0.68 8.61 6.88
N ASP A 46 1.89 9.18 6.92
CA ASP A 46 2.13 10.61 6.77
C ASP A 46 2.45 10.92 5.30
N PHE A 47 1.63 11.80 4.70
CA PHE A 47 1.80 12.26 3.31
C PHE A 47 2.32 13.70 3.22
N GLY A 48 2.84 14.22 4.32
CA GLY A 48 3.45 15.56 4.36
C GLY A 48 2.52 16.60 4.96
N ASP A 49 1.40 16.86 4.33
CA ASP A 49 0.41 17.84 4.79
C ASP A 49 -0.77 17.22 5.52
N HIS A 50 -0.88 15.88 5.53
CA HIS A 50 -1.96 15.18 6.23
C HIS A 50 -1.56 13.73 6.47
N ARG A 51 -2.33 13.06 7.31
CA ARG A 51 -2.18 11.62 7.59
C ARG A 51 -3.46 10.90 7.22
N ARG A 52 -3.31 9.62 6.87
CA ARG A 52 -4.43 8.74 6.55
C ARG A 52 -4.29 7.41 7.26
N THR A 53 -5.44 6.77 7.48
CA THR A 53 -5.51 5.38 7.93
C THR A 53 -5.62 4.50 6.69
N ILE A 54 -4.69 3.58 6.54
CA ILE A 54 -4.65 2.62 5.43
C ILE A 54 -4.67 1.22 6.01
N LEU A 55 -5.64 0.39 5.62
CA LEU A 55 -5.70 -1.01 6.03
C LEU A 55 -4.99 -1.84 4.97
N ALA A 56 -4.09 -2.72 5.40
CA ALA A 56 -3.29 -3.52 4.49
C ALA A 56 -3.25 -4.98 4.94
N GLY A 57 -3.47 -5.89 3.98
CA GLY A 57 -3.52 -7.33 4.22
C GLY A 57 -2.14 -7.93 4.32
N MET A 58 -1.37 -7.59 5.34
CA MET A 58 0.02 -8.03 5.47
C MET A 58 0.36 -8.60 6.85
N LYS A 59 -0.66 -8.87 7.69
CA LYS A 59 -0.43 -9.33 9.06
C LYS A 59 0.27 -10.69 9.09
N ALA A 60 -0.17 -11.63 8.25
CA ALA A 60 0.33 -13.01 8.30
C ALA A 60 1.80 -13.11 7.91
N GLU A 61 2.28 -12.25 7.03
CA GLU A 61 3.64 -12.28 6.51
C GLU A 61 4.63 -11.44 7.31
N ARG A 62 4.13 -10.70 8.31
CA ARG A 62 4.94 -9.77 9.09
C ARG A 62 4.95 -10.17 10.56
N PRO A 63 5.91 -11.03 10.98
CA PRO A 63 5.97 -11.43 12.40
C PRO A 63 6.30 -10.28 13.33
N THR A 64 6.94 -9.23 12.83
CA THR A 64 7.25 -8.02 13.60
C THR A 64 6.70 -6.80 12.84
N PRO A 65 5.37 -6.53 12.93
CA PRO A 65 4.76 -5.44 12.17
C PRO A 65 5.35 -4.05 12.47
N GLN A 66 5.89 -3.84 13.67
CA GLN A 66 6.47 -2.55 14.06
C GLN A 66 7.72 -2.20 13.24
N ASP A 67 8.32 -3.16 12.53
CA ASP A 67 9.43 -2.88 11.62
C ASP A 67 9.01 -1.99 10.45
N LEU A 68 7.71 -1.89 10.19
CA LEU A 68 7.17 -1.00 9.15
C LEU A 68 7.21 0.48 9.55
N VAL A 69 7.30 0.79 10.84
CA VAL A 69 7.33 2.18 11.31
C VAL A 69 8.61 2.85 10.78
N GLY A 70 8.44 3.98 10.12
CA GLY A 70 9.55 4.72 9.52
C GLY A 70 9.82 4.36 8.06
N VAL A 71 9.16 3.33 7.53
CA VAL A 71 9.37 2.91 6.14
C VAL A 71 8.52 3.77 5.22
N GLN A 72 9.11 4.20 4.10
CA GLN A 72 8.36 4.86 3.02
C GLN A 72 7.88 3.83 2.02
N ALA A 73 6.68 4.04 1.50
CA ALA A 73 6.10 3.20 0.47
C ALA A 73 5.19 4.03 -0.43
N LEU A 74 4.71 3.40 -1.51
CA LEU A 74 3.75 4.03 -2.42
C LEU A 74 2.33 3.66 -2.03
N PHE A 75 1.44 4.63 -2.13
CA PHE A 75 0.02 4.47 -1.81
C PHE A 75 -0.83 5.13 -2.88
N VAL A 76 -1.97 4.54 -3.19
CA VAL A 76 -2.99 5.14 -4.07
C VAL A 76 -3.98 5.86 -3.19
N LEU A 77 -4.10 7.18 -3.36
CA LEU A 77 -4.87 8.02 -2.45
C LEU A 77 -6.29 8.33 -2.90
N ASN A 78 -6.54 8.40 -4.20
CA ASN A 78 -7.84 8.85 -4.72
C ASN A 78 -8.78 7.70 -5.08
N LEU A 79 -8.78 6.67 -4.25
CA LEU A 79 -9.79 5.61 -4.29
C LEU A 79 -10.90 5.95 -3.31
N GLU A 80 -12.11 5.46 -3.59
CA GLU A 80 -13.21 5.58 -2.64
C GLU A 80 -12.82 4.91 -1.31
N PRO A 81 -13.14 5.53 -0.16
CA PRO A 81 -12.89 4.89 1.13
C PRO A 81 -13.56 3.52 1.20
N ARG A 82 -12.87 2.55 1.77
CA ARG A 82 -13.36 1.18 1.84
C ARG A 82 -13.48 0.73 3.28
N ARG A 83 -14.67 0.20 3.61
CA ARG A 83 -14.89 -0.38 4.94
C ARG A 83 -14.45 -1.85 4.94
N MET A 84 -13.59 -2.21 5.88
CA MET A 84 -13.10 -3.57 6.06
C MET A 84 -12.96 -3.87 7.54
N ALA A 85 -13.49 -5.02 7.98
CA ALA A 85 -13.41 -5.47 9.38
C ALA A 85 -13.85 -4.40 10.39
N GLY A 86 -14.85 -3.59 10.04
CA GLY A 86 -15.39 -2.54 10.89
C GLY A 86 -14.62 -1.23 10.90
N GLU A 87 -13.54 -1.14 10.12
CA GLU A 87 -12.72 0.07 9.99
C GLU A 87 -12.73 0.59 8.58
N VAL A 88 -12.30 1.83 8.37
CA VAL A 88 -12.30 2.48 7.06
C VAL A 88 -10.86 2.70 6.59
N SER A 89 -10.55 2.23 5.37
CA SER A 89 -9.27 2.50 4.72
C SER A 89 -9.43 3.70 3.78
N GLU A 90 -8.55 4.67 3.92
CA GLU A 90 -8.57 5.92 3.15
C GLU A 90 -7.56 5.92 2.01
N GLY A 91 -7.32 4.78 1.42
CA GLY A 91 -6.38 4.57 0.34
C GLY A 91 -5.94 3.13 0.29
N MET A 92 -4.97 2.85 -0.57
CA MET A 92 -4.47 1.49 -0.76
C MET A 92 -2.96 1.48 -0.79
N LEU A 93 -2.35 0.56 -0.04
CA LEU A 93 -0.93 0.28 -0.19
C LEU A 93 -0.69 -0.33 -1.58
N PHE A 94 0.28 0.19 -2.29
CA PHE A 94 0.68 -0.32 -3.59
C PHE A 94 1.74 -1.40 -3.36
N ASP A 95 1.32 -2.65 -3.15
CA ASP A 95 2.25 -3.75 -2.91
C ASP A 95 2.64 -4.47 -4.20
N ILE A 96 3.63 -5.34 -4.08
CA ILE A 96 4.13 -6.14 -5.20
C ILE A 96 3.94 -7.61 -4.87
N GLY A 97 3.27 -8.34 -5.74
CA GLY A 97 3.19 -9.78 -5.66
C GLY A 97 1.91 -10.36 -5.07
N TYR A 98 1.13 -9.57 -4.33
CA TYR A 98 -0.09 -10.08 -3.70
C TYR A 98 -1.05 -10.70 -4.73
N ALA A 99 -1.29 -10.00 -5.84
CA ALA A 99 -2.22 -10.46 -6.89
C ALA A 99 -1.73 -11.74 -7.58
N ASP A 100 -0.44 -12.01 -7.51
CA ASP A 100 0.19 -13.18 -8.15
C ASP A 100 0.43 -14.34 -7.19
N GLY A 101 -0.02 -14.21 -5.93
CA GLY A 101 0.22 -15.23 -4.91
C GLY A 101 1.67 -15.34 -4.47
N VAL A 102 2.48 -14.34 -4.76
CA VAL A 102 3.87 -14.24 -4.30
C VAL A 102 3.86 -13.53 -2.96
N LEU A 103 4.80 -13.89 -2.07
CA LEU A 103 4.92 -13.21 -0.79
C LEU A 103 5.07 -11.70 -1.04
N PRO A 104 4.12 -10.88 -0.57
CA PRO A 104 4.09 -9.47 -0.95
C PRO A 104 5.29 -8.68 -0.45
N ALA A 105 5.71 -7.72 -1.26
CA ALA A 105 6.74 -6.75 -0.92
C ALA A 105 6.19 -5.34 -1.10
N LEU A 106 6.78 -4.39 -0.38
CA LEU A 106 6.43 -2.99 -0.53
C LEU A 106 7.05 -2.41 -1.79
N ALA A 107 6.33 -1.49 -2.44
CA ALA A 107 6.92 -0.64 -3.47
C ALA A 107 7.52 0.56 -2.75
N ILE A 108 8.84 0.60 -2.63
CA ILE A 108 9.54 1.65 -1.88
C ILE A 108 10.35 2.54 -2.82
N PRO A 109 10.54 3.83 -2.48
CA PRO A 109 11.46 4.67 -3.25
C PRO A 109 12.89 4.18 -3.06
N GLU A 110 13.73 4.35 -4.07
CA GLU A 110 15.14 3.92 -4.00
C GLU A 110 15.97 4.73 -3.02
N ARG A 111 15.50 5.91 -2.63
CA ARG A 111 16.10 6.78 -1.63
C ARG A 111 15.01 7.56 -0.92
N PRO A 112 15.29 8.17 0.24
CA PRO A 112 14.29 8.98 0.93
C PRO A 112 13.74 10.07 0.03
N MET A 113 12.42 10.21 0.03
CA MET A 113 11.68 11.18 -0.77
C MET A 113 10.83 12.06 0.16
N PRO A 114 10.48 13.28 -0.25
CA PRO A 114 9.51 14.05 0.50
C PRO A 114 8.17 13.31 0.58
N ASN A 115 7.56 13.28 1.76
CA ASN A 115 6.23 12.71 1.92
C ASN A 115 5.24 13.50 1.07
N GLY A 116 4.36 12.79 0.35
CA GLY A 116 3.43 13.41 -0.58
C GLY A 116 3.97 13.56 -2.00
N ALA A 117 5.22 13.21 -2.25
CA ALA A 117 5.76 13.24 -3.61
C ALA A 117 4.98 12.25 -4.49
N ARG A 118 4.61 12.70 -5.69
CA ARG A 118 3.80 11.90 -6.60
C ARG A 118 4.65 10.93 -7.41
N ALA A 119 4.10 9.73 -7.65
CA ALA A 119 4.67 8.75 -8.56
C ALA A 119 3.86 8.73 -9.86
N GLY A 120 4.55 8.63 -10.97
CA GLY A 120 3.89 8.58 -12.27
C GLY A 120 3.92 9.85 -13.07
#